data_bf8b29a7b4580bdbf551de212c75beb4
#
_entry.id   bf8b29a7b4580bdbf551de212c75beb4
#
_cell.length_a   1.000
_cell.length_b   1.000
_cell.length_c   1.000
_cell.angle_alpha   90.00
_cell.angle_beta   90.00
_cell.angle_gamma   90.00
#
_symmetry.space_group_name_H-M   'P 1'
#
loop_
_entity.id
_entity.type
_entity.pdbx_description
1 polymer ?
#
loop_
_entity_poly.entity_id
_entity_poly.type
_entity_poly.pdbx_seq_one_letter_code
_entity_poly.pdbx_strand_id
1 'polypeptide(L)'
;MLKIIKNFYDDRDPLEWISDFGTLVPQIDDGAFVVEITTEQPTIKETLTAKNNLPWHHDKAYQPNVHEHVALYCIEAHNAGAIQFCDMAAAYRDAPNELKVQEKCVHSVRKFYENNPDHPYKFESKLAERFFKKQSAVYDLIQNNEYFFFSEAYTESAQREALIKHCYQDKYITTHEYETGDLIIYDNLRTCHRRDGTVTGTKKLLRFA
;
A
#
# COMPACT_ATOMS: atom_id res chain seq x y z
N MET A 1 -9.01 8.15 -6.13
CA MET A 1 -10.40 8.02 -5.61
C MET A 1 -10.42 6.85 -4.63
N LEU A 2 -11.10 6.99 -3.48
CA LEU A 2 -11.36 5.91 -2.52
C LEU A 2 -12.85 5.58 -2.57
N LYS A 3 -13.22 4.31 -2.71
CA LYS A 3 -14.58 3.82 -2.68
C LYS A 3 -14.66 2.64 -1.71
N ILE A 4 -15.58 2.71 -0.75
CA ILE A 4 -15.86 1.64 0.21
C ILE A 4 -17.29 1.19 -0.03
N ILE A 5 -17.47 -0.08 -0.33
CA ILE A 5 -18.77 -0.73 -0.53
C ILE A 5 -18.95 -1.67 0.63
N LYS A 6 -19.93 -1.37 1.48
CA LYS A 6 -20.27 -2.19 2.64
C LYS A 6 -21.14 -3.37 2.24
N ASN A 7 -20.92 -4.51 2.91
CA ASN A 7 -21.71 -5.73 2.72
C ASN A 7 -21.79 -6.14 1.23
N PHE A 8 -20.66 -5.99 0.51
CA PHE A 8 -20.57 -6.47 -0.85
C PHE A 8 -20.70 -7.99 -0.85
N TYR A 9 -21.58 -8.49 -1.69
CA TYR A 9 -21.78 -9.92 -1.88
C TYR A 9 -21.94 -10.22 -3.37
N ASP A 10 -21.19 -11.19 -3.83
CA ASP A 10 -21.29 -11.76 -5.16
C ASP A 10 -20.96 -13.25 -5.04
N ASP A 11 -21.77 -14.12 -5.61
CA ASP A 11 -21.63 -15.58 -5.53
C ASP A 11 -20.70 -16.16 -6.62
N ARG A 12 -20.25 -15.33 -7.55
CA ARG A 12 -19.26 -15.70 -8.56
C ARG A 12 -17.86 -15.84 -7.95
N ASP A 13 -16.96 -16.45 -8.71
CA ASP A 13 -15.55 -16.45 -8.37
C ASP A 13 -15.01 -15.01 -8.19
N PRO A 14 -14.18 -14.75 -7.17
CA PRO A 14 -13.61 -13.41 -6.94
C PRO A 14 -12.90 -12.80 -8.14
N LEU A 15 -12.27 -13.59 -9.01
CA LEU A 15 -11.64 -13.09 -10.23
C LEU A 15 -12.66 -12.69 -11.30
N GLU A 16 -13.86 -13.27 -11.27
CA GLU A 16 -14.92 -12.91 -12.20
C GLU A 16 -15.56 -11.58 -11.84
N TRP A 17 -16.08 -11.44 -10.60
CA TRP A 17 -16.78 -10.22 -10.22
C TRP A 17 -15.86 -8.99 -10.07
N ILE A 18 -14.59 -9.16 -9.70
CA ILE A 18 -13.67 -8.03 -9.59
C ILE A 18 -13.35 -7.42 -10.97
N SER A 19 -13.42 -8.22 -12.03
CA SER A 19 -13.22 -7.73 -13.39
C SER A 19 -14.29 -6.71 -13.85
N ASP A 20 -15.43 -6.66 -13.18
CA ASP A 20 -16.45 -5.63 -13.41
C ASP A 20 -15.97 -4.23 -12.97
N PHE A 21 -14.94 -4.16 -12.14
CA PHE A 21 -14.36 -2.90 -11.63
C PHE A 21 -13.11 -2.45 -12.40
N GLY A 22 -12.52 -3.31 -13.23
CA GLY A 22 -11.34 -2.98 -14.01
C GLY A 22 -10.59 -4.19 -14.56
N THR A 23 -9.53 -3.92 -15.30
CA THR A 23 -8.67 -4.97 -15.82
C THR A 23 -7.66 -5.39 -14.77
N LEU A 24 -7.67 -6.68 -14.43
CA LEU A 24 -6.71 -7.23 -13.48
C LEU A 24 -5.29 -7.30 -14.05
N VAL A 25 -4.33 -6.98 -13.22
CA VAL A 25 -2.90 -7.13 -13.53
C VAL A 25 -2.23 -8.06 -12.51
N PRO A 26 -1.21 -8.84 -12.91
CA PRO A 26 -0.53 -9.73 -11.99
C PRO A 26 0.13 -8.98 -10.84
N GLN A 27 -0.11 -9.44 -9.61
CA GLN A 27 0.42 -8.78 -8.40
C GLN A 27 1.81 -9.24 -8.03
N ILE A 28 2.19 -10.45 -8.37
CA ILE A 28 3.47 -11.06 -8.05
C ILE A 28 4.12 -11.65 -9.30
N ASP A 29 5.42 -11.89 -9.20
CA ASP A 29 6.24 -12.38 -10.33
C ASP A 29 5.80 -13.75 -10.90
N ASP A 30 4.99 -14.50 -10.17
CA ASP A 30 4.42 -15.79 -10.61
C ASP A 30 3.10 -15.66 -11.38
N GLY A 31 2.63 -14.44 -11.59
CA GLY A 31 1.43 -14.16 -12.36
C GLY A 31 0.11 -14.21 -11.59
N ALA A 32 0.15 -14.30 -10.25
CA ALA A 32 -1.08 -14.31 -9.47
C ALA A 32 -1.82 -12.96 -9.55
N PHE A 33 -3.11 -13.00 -9.84
CA PHE A 33 -3.98 -11.83 -9.90
C PHE A 33 -4.58 -11.47 -8.53
N VAL A 34 -4.59 -12.41 -7.60
CA VAL A 34 -5.10 -12.24 -6.26
C VAL A 34 -4.06 -12.68 -5.23
N VAL A 35 -3.97 -11.91 -4.13
CA VAL A 35 -3.13 -12.25 -2.98
C VAL A 35 -4.02 -12.31 -1.74
N GLU A 36 -4.01 -13.46 -1.07
CA GLU A 36 -4.66 -13.60 0.23
C GLU A 36 -3.77 -12.99 1.33
N ILE A 37 -4.35 -12.14 2.16
CA ILE A 37 -3.71 -11.54 3.33
C ILE A 37 -4.46 -12.04 4.57
N THR A 38 -3.79 -12.85 5.39
CA THR A 38 -4.41 -13.45 6.58
C THR A 38 -3.57 -13.29 7.83
N THR A 39 -4.23 -13.23 8.98
CA THR A 39 -3.59 -13.23 10.29
C THR A 39 -3.48 -14.63 10.90
N GLU A 40 -4.18 -15.62 10.39
CA GLU A 40 -4.23 -16.97 10.99
C GLU A 40 -3.00 -17.82 10.68
N GLN A 41 -2.56 -17.80 9.43
CA GLN A 41 -1.35 -18.50 9.00
C GLN A 41 -0.55 -17.62 8.05
N PRO A 42 0.00 -16.53 8.58
CA PRO A 42 0.72 -15.60 7.72
C PRO A 42 1.95 -16.31 7.16
N THR A 43 2.06 -16.33 5.84
CA THR A 43 3.34 -16.62 5.21
C THR A 43 4.36 -15.57 5.67
N ILE A 44 5.65 -15.87 5.57
CA ILE A 44 6.71 -14.92 5.97
C ILE A 44 6.49 -13.55 5.31
N LYS A 45 6.03 -13.53 4.05
CA LYS A 45 5.72 -12.31 3.30
C LYS A 45 4.53 -11.54 3.88
N GLU A 46 3.53 -12.25 4.40
CA GLU A 46 2.29 -11.70 4.95
C GLU A 46 2.42 -11.26 6.40
N THR A 47 3.40 -11.78 7.14
CA THR A 47 3.61 -11.45 8.55
C THR A 47 3.77 -9.96 8.77
N LEU A 48 4.45 -9.26 7.87
CA LEU A 48 4.60 -7.80 7.95
C LEU A 48 3.30 -7.06 7.64
N THR A 49 2.49 -7.61 6.74
CA THR A 49 1.28 -6.94 6.26
C THR A 49 0.05 -7.28 7.06
N ALA A 50 0.04 -8.44 7.75
CA ALA A 50 -1.17 -8.93 8.41
C ALA A 50 -1.35 -8.48 9.86
N LYS A 51 -0.28 -8.45 10.66
CA LYS A 51 -0.38 -8.16 12.12
C LYS A 51 0.31 -6.90 12.58
N ASN A 52 1.43 -6.53 11.95
CA ASN A 52 2.26 -5.45 12.43
C ASN A 52 1.78 -4.08 11.95
N ASN A 53 2.26 -3.03 12.61
CA ASN A 53 2.12 -1.68 12.11
C ASN A 53 2.73 -1.58 10.71
N LEU A 54 1.99 -0.98 9.78
CA LEU A 54 2.44 -0.78 8.42
C LEU A 54 2.49 0.73 8.15
N PRO A 55 3.67 1.30 7.95
CA PRO A 55 3.81 2.74 7.74
C PRO A 55 3.11 3.20 6.46
N TRP A 56 2.98 4.50 6.28
CA TRP A 56 2.41 5.09 5.08
C TRP A 56 3.15 4.65 3.83
N HIS A 57 2.43 4.13 2.85
CA HIS A 57 2.99 3.66 1.60
C HIS A 57 1.94 3.61 0.48
N HIS A 58 2.44 3.54 -0.74
CA HIS A 58 1.68 3.05 -1.90
C HIS A 58 2.11 1.62 -2.17
N ASP A 59 1.17 0.77 -2.55
CA ASP A 59 1.48 -0.60 -2.91
C ASP A 59 2.48 -0.65 -4.06
N LYS A 60 3.52 -1.46 -3.90
CA LYS A 60 4.60 -1.64 -4.89
C LYS A 60 5.33 -0.35 -5.32
N ALA A 61 5.34 0.68 -4.49
CA ALA A 61 6.04 1.94 -4.79
C ALA A 61 7.54 1.76 -5.15
N TYR A 62 8.14 0.64 -4.79
CA TYR A 62 9.54 0.29 -5.10
C TYR A 62 9.72 -0.48 -6.42
N GLN A 63 8.65 -0.75 -7.16
CA GLN A 63 8.67 -1.50 -8.42
C GLN A 63 8.46 -0.58 -9.62
N PRO A 64 9.03 -0.89 -10.80
CA PRO A 64 8.83 -0.08 -11.99
C PRO A 64 7.39 -0.10 -12.53
N ASN A 65 6.63 -1.14 -12.21
CA ASN A 65 5.23 -1.27 -12.61
C ASN A 65 4.36 -1.17 -11.36
N VAL A 66 3.96 0.04 -11.04
CA VAL A 66 3.05 0.31 -9.91
C VAL A 66 1.62 0.09 -10.37
N HIS A 67 0.83 -0.57 -9.56
CA HIS A 67 -0.58 -0.75 -9.83
C HIS A 67 -1.32 0.59 -9.68
N GLU A 68 -2.12 0.96 -10.68
CA GLU A 68 -2.89 2.21 -10.63
C GLU A 68 -4.02 2.13 -9.60
N HIS A 69 -4.69 0.99 -9.55
CA HIS A 69 -5.78 0.73 -8.63
C HIS A 69 -5.51 -0.53 -7.83
N VAL A 70 -6.00 -0.56 -6.61
CA VAL A 70 -5.98 -1.75 -5.76
C VAL A 70 -7.36 -1.93 -5.14
N ALA A 71 -7.80 -3.18 -5.07
CA ALA A 71 -9.01 -3.55 -4.35
C ALA A 71 -8.69 -4.53 -3.22
N LEU A 72 -9.34 -4.32 -2.08
CA LEU A 72 -9.30 -5.20 -0.91
C LEU A 72 -10.71 -5.69 -0.63
N TYR A 73 -10.93 -6.99 -0.66
CA TYR A 73 -12.19 -7.60 -0.25
C TYR A 73 -12.01 -8.32 1.08
N CYS A 74 -12.81 -7.96 2.06
CA CYS A 74 -12.74 -8.52 3.40
C CYS A 74 -13.62 -9.78 3.53
N ILE A 75 -12.97 -10.95 3.46
CA ILE A 75 -13.65 -12.24 3.66
C ILE A 75 -14.06 -12.41 5.12
N GLU A 76 -13.17 -12.01 6.04
CA GLU A 76 -13.37 -12.17 7.48
C GLU A 76 -12.67 -11.06 8.26
N ALA A 77 -13.37 -10.51 9.24
CA ALA A 77 -12.83 -9.53 10.16
C ALA A 77 -13.43 -9.69 11.57
N HIS A 78 -12.55 -9.96 12.55
CA HIS A 78 -12.88 -9.95 13.97
C HIS A 78 -11.79 -9.19 14.72
N ASN A 79 -12.09 -7.99 15.21
CA ASN A 79 -11.09 -7.09 15.79
C ASN A 79 -9.88 -6.91 14.88
N ALA A 80 -10.15 -6.73 13.60
CA ALA A 80 -9.17 -6.75 12.51
C ALA A 80 -8.34 -5.48 12.43
N GLY A 81 -8.63 -4.49 13.28
CA GLY A 81 -8.00 -3.17 13.25
C GLY A 81 -8.54 -2.32 12.11
N ALA A 82 -7.92 -1.15 11.95
CA ALA A 82 -8.29 -0.19 10.94
C ALA A 82 -7.20 -0.03 9.86
N ILE A 83 -7.64 0.35 8.68
CA ILE A 83 -6.78 0.90 7.62
C ILE A 83 -7.04 2.40 7.51
N GLN A 84 -5.99 3.17 7.31
CA GLN A 84 -6.08 4.60 7.05
C GLN A 84 -5.61 4.88 5.62
N PHE A 85 -6.37 5.73 4.95
CA PHE A 85 -6.08 6.22 3.60
C PHE A 85 -5.85 7.72 3.67
N CYS A 86 -4.79 8.19 3.02
CA CYS A 86 -4.51 9.61 2.86
C CYS A 86 -4.65 10.00 1.39
N ASP A 87 -5.51 10.98 1.08
CA ASP A 87 -5.59 11.57 -0.25
C ASP A 87 -4.39 12.49 -0.47
N MET A 88 -3.30 11.90 -0.92
CA MET A 88 -2.03 12.60 -1.16
C MET A 88 -2.15 13.64 -2.28
N ALA A 89 -2.99 13.38 -3.28
CA ALA A 89 -3.20 14.32 -4.38
C ALA A 89 -3.94 15.59 -3.90
N ALA A 90 -4.98 15.44 -3.08
CA ALA A 90 -5.67 16.59 -2.47
C ALA A 90 -4.74 17.34 -1.52
N ALA A 91 -4.04 16.63 -0.66
CA ALA A 91 -3.10 17.21 0.29
C ALA A 91 -2.00 18.01 -0.40
N TYR A 92 -1.42 17.47 -1.48
CA TYR A 92 -0.42 18.18 -2.26
C TYR A 92 -0.98 19.41 -2.98
N ARG A 93 -2.16 19.30 -3.58
CA ARG A 93 -2.82 20.43 -4.23
C ARG A 93 -3.01 21.60 -3.28
N ASP A 94 -3.39 21.33 -2.03
CA ASP A 94 -3.65 22.32 -0.99
C ASP A 94 -2.37 22.77 -0.26
N ALA A 95 -1.23 22.12 -0.51
CA ALA A 95 0.04 22.48 0.13
C ALA A 95 0.49 23.89 -0.26
N PRO A 96 1.12 24.64 0.65
CA PRO A 96 1.79 25.88 0.35
C PRO A 96 2.84 25.70 -0.77
N ASN A 97 3.01 26.73 -1.61
CA ASN A 97 3.90 26.64 -2.77
C ASN A 97 5.35 26.33 -2.39
N GLU A 98 5.80 26.78 -1.23
CA GLU A 98 7.13 26.49 -0.69
C GLU A 98 7.35 25.02 -0.34
N LEU A 99 6.26 24.26 -0.14
CA LEU A 99 6.30 22.82 0.09
C LEU A 99 6.14 22.00 -1.19
N LYS A 100 5.73 22.61 -2.29
CA LYS A 100 5.52 21.96 -3.59
C LYS A 100 6.85 21.76 -4.33
N VAL A 101 7.76 21.05 -3.71
CA VAL A 101 9.05 20.75 -4.29
C VAL A 101 8.92 19.53 -5.20
N GLN A 102 9.37 19.69 -6.46
CA GLN A 102 9.52 18.55 -7.36
C GLN A 102 10.80 17.80 -7.01
N GLU A 103 10.70 16.76 -6.24
CA GLU A 103 11.83 15.93 -5.87
C GLU A 103 11.70 14.54 -6.47
N LYS A 104 12.84 13.99 -6.87
CA LYS A 104 12.95 12.58 -7.20
C LYS A 104 13.06 11.77 -5.92
N CYS A 105 12.14 10.82 -5.75
CA CYS A 105 12.22 9.83 -4.69
C CYS A 105 13.09 8.66 -5.09
N VAL A 106 14.05 8.36 -4.25
CA VAL A 106 14.77 7.10 -4.34
C VAL A 106 14.12 6.10 -3.39
N HIS A 107 13.54 5.04 -3.95
CA HIS A 107 13.04 3.92 -3.18
C HIS A 107 14.15 2.89 -3.03
N SER A 108 14.65 2.70 -1.82
CA SER A 108 15.76 1.82 -1.52
C SER A 108 15.31 0.59 -0.74
N VAL A 109 15.31 -0.57 -1.39
CA VAL A 109 15.08 -1.86 -0.71
C VAL A 109 16.15 -2.12 0.34
N ARG A 110 17.38 -1.66 0.12
CA ARG A 110 18.46 -1.74 1.08
C ARG A 110 18.11 -1.01 2.38
N LYS A 111 17.62 0.23 2.28
CA LYS A 111 17.19 1.01 3.44
C LYS A 111 16.06 0.32 4.23
N PHE A 112 15.12 -0.31 3.53
CA PHE A 112 14.08 -1.10 4.18
C PHE A 112 14.67 -2.17 5.09
N TYR A 113 15.64 -2.95 4.61
CA TYR A 113 16.27 -4.00 5.42
C TYR A 113 17.19 -3.45 6.52
N GLU A 114 17.84 -2.31 6.30
CA GLU A 114 18.61 -1.62 7.33
C GLU A 114 17.70 -1.17 8.49
N ASN A 115 16.50 -0.68 8.18
CA ASN A 115 15.51 -0.25 9.15
C ASN A 115 14.72 -1.41 9.79
N ASN A 116 14.71 -2.59 9.15
CA ASN A 116 14.01 -3.78 9.62
C ASN A 116 14.98 -4.97 9.71
N PRO A 117 15.95 -4.93 10.65
CA PRO A 117 17.04 -5.90 10.71
C PRO A 117 16.58 -7.33 10.96
N ASP A 118 15.44 -7.54 11.56
CA ASP A 118 14.89 -8.85 11.89
C ASP A 118 13.89 -9.37 10.84
N HIS A 119 13.84 -8.70 9.67
CA HIS A 119 12.94 -9.12 8.61
C HIS A 119 13.31 -10.51 8.08
N PRO A 120 12.39 -11.47 8.03
CA PRO A 120 12.68 -12.87 7.72
C PRO A 120 13.24 -13.12 6.30
N TYR A 121 13.01 -12.21 5.37
CA TYR A 121 13.61 -12.28 4.01
C TYR A 121 15.02 -11.70 3.91
N LYS A 122 15.59 -11.33 5.03
CA LYS A 122 16.90 -10.73 5.10
C LYS A 122 17.96 -11.65 4.50
N PHE A 123 18.48 -11.28 3.33
CA PHE A 123 19.66 -11.85 2.67
C PHE A 123 19.61 -13.31 2.21
N GLU A 124 18.68 -14.13 2.63
CA GLU A 124 18.71 -15.58 2.36
C GLU A 124 17.89 -16.01 1.14
N SER A 125 17.02 -15.16 0.62
CA SER A 125 16.19 -15.52 -0.52
C SER A 125 16.76 -14.99 -1.83
N LYS A 126 16.65 -15.82 -2.89
CA LYS A 126 16.92 -15.39 -4.28
C LYS A 126 16.11 -14.13 -4.66
N LEU A 127 14.99 -13.89 -3.97
CA LEU A 127 14.14 -12.73 -4.15
C LEU A 127 14.82 -11.46 -3.60
N ALA A 128 15.36 -11.51 -2.38
CA ALA A 128 16.09 -10.39 -1.79
C ALA A 128 17.34 -10.05 -2.64
N GLU A 129 18.07 -11.06 -3.10
CA GLU A 129 19.21 -10.87 -3.98
C GLU A 129 18.82 -10.24 -5.33
N ARG A 130 17.64 -10.61 -5.87
CA ARG A 130 17.08 -10.04 -7.09
C ARG A 130 16.64 -8.59 -6.89
N PHE A 131 16.09 -8.25 -5.73
CA PHE A 131 15.75 -6.86 -5.36
C PHE A 131 16.98 -5.99 -5.13
N PHE A 132 18.02 -6.52 -4.49
CA PHE A 132 19.29 -5.81 -4.30
C PHE A 132 20.03 -5.54 -5.62
N LYS A 133 19.90 -6.40 -6.61
CA LYS A 133 20.47 -6.22 -7.95
C LYS A 133 19.70 -5.25 -8.83
N LYS A 134 18.40 -5.11 -8.64
CA LYS A 134 17.57 -4.05 -9.23
C LYS A 134 17.64 -2.82 -8.33
N GLN A 135 18.68 -2.04 -8.49
CA GLN A 135 18.85 -0.78 -7.77
C GLN A 135 17.61 0.11 -7.91
N SER A 136 17.20 0.63 -6.76
CA SER A 136 16.36 1.81 -6.55
C SER A 136 15.67 2.35 -7.81
N ALA A 137 14.41 2.05 -7.96
CA ALA A 137 13.58 2.79 -8.89
C ALA A 137 13.53 4.26 -8.41
N VAL A 138 13.94 5.15 -9.28
CA VAL A 138 13.82 6.59 -9.06
C VAL A 138 12.48 7.00 -9.68
N TYR A 139 11.55 7.42 -8.85
CA TYR A 139 10.27 7.95 -9.32
C TYR A 139 10.24 9.46 -9.10
N ASP A 140 9.64 10.16 -10.03
CA ASP A 140 9.22 11.51 -9.75
C ASP A 140 8.07 11.45 -8.72
N LEU A 141 8.26 12.09 -7.58
CA LEU A 141 7.26 12.17 -6.51
C LEU A 141 5.91 12.65 -7.03
N ILE A 142 5.97 13.47 -8.06
CA ILE A 142 4.83 14.15 -8.65
C ILE A 142 5.03 14.17 -10.15
N GLN A 143 4.25 13.39 -10.87
CA GLN A 143 4.09 13.57 -12.30
C GLN A 143 2.86 14.44 -12.55
N ASN A 144 3.06 15.66 -13.06
CA ASN A 144 1.99 16.56 -13.52
C ASN A 144 0.92 16.90 -12.47
N ASN A 145 1.27 16.95 -11.17
CA ASN A 145 0.33 17.11 -10.05
C ASN A 145 -0.72 15.99 -9.92
N GLU A 146 -0.55 14.86 -10.58
CA GLU A 146 -1.56 13.80 -10.61
C GLU A 146 -1.18 12.58 -9.80
N TYR A 147 0.12 12.30 -9.64
CA TYR A 147 0.62 11.11 -8.97
C TYR A 147 1.56 11.48 -7.83
N PHE A 148 1.46 10.75 -6.73
CA PHE A 148 2.29 10.97 -5.57
C PHE A 148 2.78 9.61 -5.01
N PHE A 149 3.98 9.21 -5.38
CA PHE A 149 4.57 7.95 -4.94
C PHE A 149 5.36 8.12 -3.67
N PHE A 150 4.98 7.38 -2.63
CA PHE A 150 5.62 7.46 -1.35
C PHE A 150 5.59 6.12 -0.59
N SER A 151 6.68 5.82 0.11
CA SER A 151 6.72 4.79 1.12
C SER A 151 7.74 5.19 2.18
N GLU A 152 7.30 5.40 3.41
CA GLU A 152 8.17 5.77 4.53
C GLU A 152 9.30 4.78 4.72
N ALA A 153 9.02 3.48 4.55
CA ALA A 153 9.99 2.42 4.76
C ALA A 153 11.14 2.42 3.74
N TYR A 154 10.87 2.91 2.51
CA TYR A 154 11.80 2.76 1.39
C TYR A 154 12.36 4.10 0.90
N THR A 155 11.86 5.21 1.41
CA THR A 155 12.16 6.49 0.83
C THR A 155 13.29 7.23 1.55
N GLU A 156 14.28 7.67 0.78
CA GLU A 156 15.38 8.51 1.24
C GLU A 156 15.15 9.95 0.75
N SER A 157 14.81 10.85 1.64
CA SER A 157 14.87 12.30 1.38
C SER A 157 14.67 13.10 2.66
N ALA A 158 15.56 14.03 2.91
CA ALA A 158 15.49 14.93 4.06
C ALA A 158 14.56 16.14 3.83
N GLN A 159 14.27 16.47 2.57
CA GLN A 159 13.53 17.71 2.23
C GLN A 159 12.01 17.53 2.33
N ARG A 160 11.52 16.29 2.56
CA ARG A 160 10.10 15.93 2.50
C ARG A 160 9.36 15.96 3.82
N GLU A 161 10.03 16.03 4.94
CA GLU A 161 9.34 15.95 6.24
C GLU A 161 8.21 16.98 6.39
N ALA A 162 8.43 18.20 5.93
CA ALA A 162 7.42 19.25 6.03
C ALA A 162 6.22 18.98 5.10
N LEU A 163 6.46 18.51 3.87
CA LEU A 163 5.38 18.14 2.94
C LEU A 163 4.61 16.93 3.45
N ILE A 164 5.31 15.90 3.90
CA ILE A 164 4.70 14.69 4.47
C ILE A 164 3.85 15.04 5.67
N LYS A 165 4.38 15.87 6.60
CA LYS A 165 3.63 16.35 7.75
C LYS A 165 2.38 17.13 7.33
N HIS A 166 2.46 17.91 6.25
CA HIS A 166 1.29 18.58 5.70
C HIS A 166 0.28 17.58 5.14
N CYS A 167 0.72 16.57 4.40
CA CYS A 167 -0.15 15.56 3.81
C CYS A 167 -0.89 14.71 4.86
N TYR A 168 -0.27 14.48 6.01
CA TYR A 168 -0.87 13.63 7.06
C TYR A 168 -1.75 14.40 8.05
N GLN A 169 -2.31 15.53 7.64
CA GLN A 169 -3.35 16.19 8.44
C GLN A 169 -4.66 15.40 8.35
N ASP A 170 -5.39 15.33 9.47
CA ASP A 170 -6.63 14.54 9.61
C ASP A 170 -7.67 14.82 8.52
N LYS A 171 -7.73 16.05 8.01
CA LYS A 171 -8.65 16.44 6.94
C LYS A 171 -8.45 15.68 5.61
N TYR A 172 -7.27 15.05 5.40
CA TYR A 172 -6.96 14.26 4.22
C TYR A 172 -7.01 12.76 4.51
N ILE A 173 -7.24 12.37 5.77
CA ILE A 173 -7.19 10.98 6.21
C ILE A 173 -8.61 10.43 6.37
N THR A 174 -8.85 9.29 5.75
CA THR A 174 -10.04 8.47 5.97
C THR A 174 -9.63 7.21 6.71
N THR A 175 -10.23 6.97 7.87
CA THR A 175 -10.04 5.75 8.66
C THR A 175 -11.22 4.80 8.41
N HIS A 176 -10.91 3.54 8.16
CA HIS A 176 -11.89 2.49 7.94
C HIS A 176 -11.56 1.26 8.79
N GLU A 177 -12.49 0.85 9.64
CA GLU A 177 -12.43 -0.41 10.34
C GLU A 177 -12.96 -1.52 9.44
N TYR A 178 -12.21 -2.61 9.34
CA TYR A 178 -12.60 -3.72 8.50
C TYR A 178 -13.83 -4.43 9.04
N GLU A 179 -14.81 -4.64 8.18
CA GLU A 179 -15.96 -5.49 8.41
C GLU A 179 -16.03 -6.57 7.34
N THR A 180 -16.50 -7.76 7.72
CA THR A 180 -16.72 -8.85 6.76
C THR A 180 -17.68 -8.42 5.66
N GLY A 181 -17.32 -8.66 4.40
CA GLY A 181 -18.08 -8.24 3.24
C GLY A 181 -17.72 -6.83 2.72
N ASP A 182 -16.75 -6.14 3.31
CA ASP A 182 -16.31 -4.85 2.78
C ASP A 182 -15.47 -5.02 1.52
N LEU A 183 -15.82 -4.26 0.47
CA LEU A 183 -14.98 -4.11 -0.72
C LEU A 183 -14.45 -2.67 -0.77
N ILE A 184 -13.14 -2.50 -0.68
CA ILE A 184 -12.44 -1.22 -0.68
C ILE A 184 -11.66 -1.12 -2.00
N ILE A 185 -11.92 -0.10 -2.79
CA ILE A 185 -11.21 0.18 -4.04
C ILE A 185 -10.58 1.55 -3.95
N TYR A 186 -9.28 1.66 -4.23
CA TYR A 186 -8.56 2.92 -4.16
C TYR A 186 -7.57 3.12 -5.29
N ASP A 187 -7.41 4.39 -5.65
CA ASP A 187 -6.38 4.86 -6.58
C ASP A 187 -5.03 4.86 -5.86
N ASN A 188 -4.22 3.87 -6.15
CA ASN A 188 -2.93 3.66 -5.49
C ASN A 188 -1.85 4.68 -5.92
N LEU A 189 -2.09 5.45 -6.97
CA LEU A 189 -1.17 6.50 -7.41
C LEU A 189 -1.38 7.82 -6.64
N ARG A 190 -2.59 8.03 -6.12
CA ARG A 190 -3.01 9.27 -5.45
C ARG A 190 -3.25 9.11 -3.96
N THR A 191 -3.40 7.85 -3.51
CA THR A 191 -3.81 7.54 -2.14
C THR A 191 -2.78 6.63 -1.50
N CYS A 192 -2.02 7.14 -0.55
CA CYS A 192 -1.23 6.25 0.31
C CYS A 192 -2.08 5.71 1.45
N HIS A 193 -1.65 4.59 2.00
CA HIS A 193 -2.37 3.97 3.10
C HIS A 193 -1.40 3.44 4.16
N ARG A 194 -1.93 3.25 5.37
CA ARG A 194 -1.22 2.63 6.48
C ARG A 194 -2.15 1.76 7.31
N ARG A 195 -1.57 0.87 8.08
CA ARG A 195 -2.23 0.26 9.23
C ARG A 195 -1.61 0.81 10.50
N ASP A 196 -2.41 1.49 11.29
CA ASP A 196 -2.02 2.03 12.58
C ASP A 196 -2.34 1.02 13.67
N GLY A 197 -1.32 0.63 14.42
CA GLY A 197 -1.44 -0.36 15.47
C GLY A 197 -1.36 -1.82 15.01
N THR A 198 -1.39 -2.70 16.01
CA THR A 198 -1.30 -4.14 15.83
C THR A 198 -2.70 -4.75 15.77
N VAL A 199 -2.93 -5.63 14.82
CA VAL A 199 -4.16 -6.41 14.74
C VAL A 199 -4.18 -7.44 15.87
N THR A 200 -5.19 -7.38 16.73
CA THR A 200 -5.34 -8.29 17.88
C THR A 200 -6.28 -9.46 17.58
N GLY A 201 -7.09 -9.34 16.54
CA GLY A 201 -8.05 -10.34 16.11
C GLY A 201 -7.65 -11.06 14.84
N THR A 202 -8.65 -11.57 14.13
CA THR A 202 -8.49 -12.27 12.86
C THR A 202 -8.89 -11.39 11.69
N LYS A 203 -8.15 -11.53 10.60
CA LYS A 203 -8.42 -10.84 9.33
C LYS A 203 -8.04 -11.74 8.16
N LYS A 204 -8.94 -11.81 7.21
CA LYS A 204 -8.70 -12.45 5.92
C LYS A 204 -9.18 -11.55 4.79
N LEU A 205 -8.27 -11.11 3.96
CA LEU A 205 -8.54 -10.23 2.82
C LEU A 205 -8.09 -10.90 1.53
N LEU A 206 -8.79 -10.59 0.44
CA LEU A 206 -8.27 -10.77 -0.91
C LEU A 206 -7.83 -9.40 -1.44
N ARG A 207 -6.60 -9.31 -1.93
CA ARG A 207 -6.08 -8.13 -2.60
C ARG A 207 -5.97 -8.39 -4.09
N PHE A 208 -6.52 -7.46 -4.87
CA PHE A 208 -6.47 -7.42 -6.33
C PHE A 208 -5.79 -6.13 -6.80
N ALA A 209 -5.24 -6.15 -8.02
CA ALA A 209 -4.67 -4.97 -8.67
C ALA A 209 -4.90 -4.96 -10.18
#